data_0c7905ce69969eefb71fa4a74b9a8450
#
_entry.id   0c7905ce69969eefb71fa4a74b9a8450
#
_cell.length_a   1.000
_cell.length_b   1.000
_cell.length_c   1.000
_cell.angle_alpha   90.00
_cell.angle_beta   90.00
_cell.angle_gamma   90.00
#
_symmetry.space_group_name_H-M   'P 1'
#
loop_
_entity.id
_entity.type
_entity.pdbx_description
1 polymer ?
#
loop_
_entity_poly.entity_id
_entity_poly.type
_entity_poly.pdbx_seq_one_letter_code
_entity_poly.pdbx_strand_id
1 'polypeptide(L)'
;PSIFPPDNDARVMGIKGEMFFMKHCKDKGLKSRFTKNRMQRWDVTVREMKVDVKTIRTNYPPKGNYNVDLSSAQASLDSDIYAFVFYNEKNKRFVIAGALPRDDYLKKAVLKREGETERDGSFTYACDTYVVKVSELKPIEDVIKTLVMP
;
A
#
# COMPACT_ATOMS: atom_id res chain seq x y z
N PRO A 1 -6.64 -7.37 27.85
CA PRO A 1 -7.44 -6.77 26.78
C PRO A 1 -6.81 -5.49 26.29
N SER A 2 -6.91 -5.26 24.99
CA SER A 2 -6.44 -4.02 24.41
C SER A 2 -7.26 -2.85 24.96
N ILE A 3 -6.59 -1.78 25.39
CA ILE A 3 -7.26 -0.56 25.81
C ILE A 3 -7.73 0.28 24.60
N PHE A 4 -7.34 -0.15 23.40
CA PHE A 4 -7.70 0.55 22.18
C PHE A 4 -8.75 -0.26 21.41
N PRO A 5 -9.78 0.42 20.82
CA PRO A 5 -10.70 -0.26 19.93
C PRO A 5 -9.97 -0.87 18.72
N PRO A 6 -10.51 -1.91 18.08
CA PRO A 6 -9.89 -2.51 16.89
C PRO A 6 -9.55 -1.51 15.80
N ASP A 7 -10.35 -0.47 15.61
CA ASP A 7 -10.11 0.58 14.61
C ASP A 7 -8.83 1.37 14.91
N ASN A 8 -8.51 1.57 16.19
CA ASN A 8 -7.27 2.22 16.60
C ASN A 8 -6.05 1.37 16.30
N ASP A 9 -6.15 0.04 16.44
CA ASP A 9 -5.06 -0.87 16.08
C ASP A 9 -4.72 -0.77 14.60
N ALA A 10 -5.73 -0.77 13.73
CA ALA A 10 -5.54 -0.62 12.30
C ALA A 10 -4.92 0.74 11.96
N ARG A 11 -5.37 1.79 12.62
CA ARG A 11 -4.83 3.14 12.42
C ARG A 11 -3.37 3.22 12.87
N VAL A 12 -3.05 2.68 14.04
CA VAL A 12 -1.68 2.66 14.57
C VAL A 12 -0.77 1.86 13.63
N MET A 13 -1.24 0.71 13.15
CA MET A 13 -0.48 -0.12 12.23
C MET A 13 -0.24 0.61 10.91
N GLY A 14 -1.22 1.34 10.41
CA GLY A 14 -1.08 2.16 9.22
C GLY A 14 0.00 3.23 9.37
N ILE A 15 0.01 3.93 10.50
CA ILE A 15 1.01 4.95 10.80
C ILE A 15 2.41 4.33 10.88
N LYS A 16 2.53 3.19 11.54
CA LYS A 16 3.82 2.48 11.63
C LYS A 16 4.32 2.05 10.25
N GLY A 17 3.42 1.59 9.38
CA GLY A 17 3.76 1.24 8.01
C GLY A 17 4.24 2.44 7.22
N GLU A 18 3.59 3.59 7.38
CA GLU A 18 4.02 4.85 6.74
C GLU A 18 5.40 5.26 7.23
N MET A 19 5.67 5.16 8.53
CA MET A 19 6.97 5.47 9.11
C MET A 19 8.05 4.54 8.56
N PHE A 20 7.76 3.25 8.47
CA PHE A 20 8.67 2.27 7.90
C PHE A 20 8.98 2.59 6.44
N PHE A 21 7.95 2.94 5.67
CA PHE A 21 8.11 3.34 4.28
C PHE A 21 8.99 4.59 4.15
N MET A 22 8.78 5.59 4.99
CA MET A 22 9.58 6.82 4.97
C MET A 22 11.04 6.54 5.30
N LYS A 23 11.30 5.66 6.27
CA LYS A 23 12.67 5.23 6.58
C LYS A 23 13.32 4.54 5.39
N HIS A 24 12.57 3.68 4.71
CA HIS A 24 13.03 3.03 3.49
C HIS A 24 13.40 4.06 2.42
N CYS A 25 12.55 5.07 2.21
CA CYS A 25 12.83 6.16 1.28
C CYS A 25 14.13 6.88 1.64
N LYS A 26 14.30 7.19 2.92
CA LYS A 26 15.52 7.85 3.41
C LYS A 26 16.76 7.01 3.10
N ASP A 27 16.68 5.70 3.35
CA ASP A 27 17.78 4.78 3.07
C ASP A 27 18.12 4.72 1.57
N LYS A 28 17.17 5.04 0.71
CA LYS A 28 17.36 5.12 -0.74
C LYS A 28 17.70 6.54 -1.24
N GLY A 29 17.93 7.48 -0.33
CA GLY A 29 18.25 8.85 -0.68
C GLY A 29 17.06 9.68 -1.16
N LEU A 30 15.85 9.26 -0.86
CA LEU A 30 14.62 9.94 -1.26
C LEU A 30 14.06 10.72 -0.08
N LYS A 31 13.92 12.03 -0.24
CA LYS A 31 13.28 12.88 0.77
C LYS A 31 11.80 12.58 0.82
N SER A 32 11.28 12.41 2.04
CA SER A 32 9.87 12.18 2.26
C SER A 32 9.38 12.94 3.48
N ARG A 33 8.09 13.19 3.52
CA ARG A 33 7.45 13.84 4.66
C ARG A 33 6.01 13.38 4.79
N PHE A 34 5.50 13.40 6.02
CA PHE A 34 4.07 13.14 6.25
C PHE A 34 3.23 14.26 5.68
N THR A 35 2.05 13.91 5.21
CA THR A 35 1.04 14.89 4.85
C THR A 35 0.48 15.52 6.11
N LYS A 36 0.57 16.85 6.21
CA LYS A 36 0.14 17.59 7.40
C LYS A 36 -1.35 17.90 7.44
N ASN A 37 -2.00 17.94 6.29
CA ASN A 37 -3.40 18.32 6.18
C ASN A 37 -4.27 17.06 6.14
N ARG A 38 -5.15 16.91 7.13
CA ARG A 38 -6.04 15.76 7.25
C ARG A 38 -7.06 15.67 6.11
N MET A 39 -7.29 16.75 5.39
CA MET A 39 -8.18 16.76 4.24
C MET A 39 -7.52 16.17 3.00
N GLN A 40 -6.22 16.02 3.01
CA GLN A 40 -5.49 15.38 1.93
C GLN A 40 -5.63 13.86 2.03
N ARG A 41 -5.66 13.21 0.88
CA ARG A 41 -5.99 11.78 0.78
C ARG A 41 -4.78 10.88 0.54
N TRP A 42 -3.60 11.47 0.48
CA TRP A 42 -2.36 10.70 0.44
C TRP A 42 -1.64 10.82 1.77
N ASP A 43 -0.81 9.84 2.09
CA ASP A 43 -0.21 9.71 3.41
C ASP A 43 1.16 10.38 3.50
N VAL A 44 1.95 10.27 2.44
CA VAL A 44 3.35 10.67 2.42
C VAL A 44 3.64 11.38 1.10
N THR A 45 4.47 12.39 1.14
CA THR A 45 5.01 13.03 -0.05
C THR A 45 6.47 12.61 -0.21
N VAL A 46 6.82 12.07 -1.37
CA VAL A 46 8.18 11.67 -1.70
C VAL A 46 8.59 12.46 -2.94
N ARG A 47 9.59 13.34 -2.81
CA ARG A 47 10.03 14.21 -3.90
C ARG A 47 8.87 14.86 -4.65
N GLU A 48 7.95 15.46 -3.91
CA GLU A 48 6.75 16.13 -4.42
C GLU A 48 5.70 15.19 -5.02
N MET A 49 5.93 13.89 -5.04
CA MET A 49 4.92 12.91 -5.46
C MET A 49 4.06 12.52 -4.28
N LYS A 50 2.75 12.46 -4.52
CA LYS A 50 1.76 12.08 -3.51
C LYS A 50 1.67 10.56 -3.45
N VAL A 51 2.00 9.99 -2.30
CA VAL A 51 2.05 8.54 -2.11
C VAL A 51 1.02 8.10 -1.09
N ASP A 52 0.18 7.18 -1.50
CA ASP A 52 -0.75 6.50 -0.61
C ASP A 52 -0.08 5.18 -0.19
N VAL A 53 0.17 5.02 1.11
CA VAL A 53 0.86 3.85 1.65
C VAL A 53 -0.15 2.94 2.30
N LYS A 54 -0.23 1.71 1.82
CA LYS A 54 -1.10 0.70 2.40
C LYS A 54 -0.28 -0.35 3.13
N THR A 55 -0.65 -0.60 4.39
CA THR A 55 -0.04 -1.65 5.21
C THR A 55 -0.95 -2.87 5.23
N ILE A 56 -0.41 -4.01 4.87
CA ILE A 56 -1.14 -5.28 4.81
C ILE A 56 -0.56 -6.22 5.86
N ARG A 57 -1.41 -6.76 6.72
CA ARG A 57 -1.01 -7.73 7.72
C ARG A 57 -0.93 -9.11 7.09
N THR A 58 0.08 -9.86 7.47
CA THR A 58 0.28 -11.23 7.00
C THR A 58 0.93 -12.06 8.09
N ASN A 59 0.79 -13.38 7.98
CA ASN A 59 1.47 -14.32 8.87
C ASN A 59 2.70 -14.95 8.21
N TYR A 60 2.96 -14.63 6.95
CA TYR A 60 4.04 -15.21 6.17
C TYR A 60 4.79 -14.12 5.42
N PRO A 61 6.09 -14.35 5.08
CA PRO A 61 6.81 -13.42 4.21
C PRO A 61 6.08 -13.29 2.86
N PRO A 62 5.98 -12.08 2.31
CA PRO A 62 5.30 -11.90 1.02
C PRO A 62 6.09 -12.57 -0.11
N LYS A 63 5.36 -13.28 -0.98
CA LYS A 63 5.89 -13.91 -2.18
C LYS A 63 5.34 -13.20 -3.42
N GLY A 64 6.01 -13.37 -4.55
CA GLY A 64 5.61 -12.71 -5.79
C GLY A 64 4.18 -12.99 -6.23
N ASN A 65 3.65 -14.17 -5.91
CA ASN A 65 2.27 -14.55 -6.25
C ASN A 65 1.22 -14.04 -5.26
N TYR A 66 1.64 -13.39 -4.16
CA TYR A 66 0.70 -12.77 -3.22
C TYR A 66 0.09 -11.54 -3.88
N ASN A 67 -1.10 -11.19 -3.43
CA ASN A 67 -1.83 -10.04 -3.94
C ASN A 67 -1.69 -8.85 -2.99
N VAL A 68 -1.68 -7.66 -3.58
CA VAL A 68 -2.01 -6.42 -2.90
C VAL A 68 -3.34 -5.94 -3.45
N ASP A 69 -4.09 -5.17 -2.67
CA ASP A 69 -5.42 -4.73 -3.08
C ASP A 69 -5.72 -3.30 -2.65
N LEU A 70 -6.60 -2.67 -3.41
CA LEU A 70 -7.17 -1.36 -3.10
C LEU A 70 -8.66 -1.42 -3.38
N SER A 71 -9.47 -1.00 -2.43
CA SER A 71 -10.89 -0.83 -2.69
C SER A 71 -11.12 0.26 -3.75
N SER A 72 -12.28 0.22 -4.41
CA SER A 72 -12.62 1.24 -5.40
C SER A 72 -12.61 2.64 -4.81
N ALA A 73 -13.00 2.78 -3.54
CA ALA A 73 -12.94 4.07 -2.85
C ALA A 73 -11.50 4.57 -2.69
N GLN A 74 -10.57 3.68 -2.33
CA GLN A 74 -9.15 4.02 -2.21
C GLN A 74 -8.54 4.37 -3.57
N ALA A 75 -8.89 3.61 -4.60
CA ALA A 75 -8.36 3.83 -5.95
C ALA A 75 -8.83 5.15 -6.57
N SER A 76 -9.93 5.73 -6.07
CA SER A 76 -10.43 7.03 -6.53
C SER A 76 -9.73 8.22 -5.88
N LEU A 77 -8.83 7.98 -4.93
CA LEU A 77 -8.09 9.05 -4.24
C LEU A 77 -7.07 9.71 -5.16
N ASP A 78 -6.75 10.96 -4.84
CA ASP A 78 -5.87 11.79 -5.64
C ASP A 78 -4.40 11.57 -5.27
N SER A 79 -3.89 10.38 -5.58
CA SER A 79 -2.49 10.02 -5.34
C SER A 79 -1.75 9.79 -6.65
N ASP A 80 -0.46 10.04 -6.66
CA ASP A 80 0.41 9.77 -7.82
C ASP A 80 0.92 8.33 -7.81
N ILE A 81 1.09 7.76 -6.61
CA ILE A 81 1.73 6.47 -6.40
C ILE A 81 0.97 5.71 -5.32
N TYR A 82 0.83 4.41 -5.51
CA TYR A 82 0.41 3.49 -4.45
C TYR A 82 1.61 2.66 -4.02
N ALA A 83 1.88 2.65 -2.71
CA ALA A 83 2.96 1.87 -2.12
C ALA A 83 2.41 0.89 -1.10
N PHE A 84 3.03 -0.27 -0.99
CA PHE A 84 2.54 -1.35 -0.16
C PHE A 84 3.62 -1.84 0.78
N VAL A 85 3.24 -2.00 2.04
CA VAL A 85 4.09 -2.48 3.12
C VAL A 85 3.40 -3.68 3.73
N PHE A 86 4.13 -4.77 3.94
CA PHE A 86 3.63 -5.93 4.66
C PHE A 86 4.12 -5.90 6.10
N TYR A 87 3.22 -6.20 7.01
CA TYR A 87 3.56 -6.44 8.40
C TYR A 87 3.35 -7.92 8.72
N ASN A 88 4.43 -8.62 9.06
CA ASN A 88 4.36 -10.03 9.45
C ASN A 88 4.06 -10.11 10.95
N GLU A 89 2.89 -10.61 11.29
CA GLU A 89 2.44 -10.67 12.68
C GLU A 89 3.20 -11.69 13.52
N LYS A 90 3.80 -12.70 12.89
CA LYS A 90 4.57 -13.71 13.61
C LYS A 90 5.91 -13.19 14.10
N ASN A 91 6.68 -12.53 13.24
CA ASN A 91 7.99 -12.00 13.61
C ASN A 91 7.96 -10.50 13.92
N LYS A 92 6.80 -9.86 13.80
CA LYS A 92 6.59 -8.43 14.09
C LYS A 92 7.50 -7.51 13.28
N ARG A 93 7.74 -7.87 12.02
CA ARG A 93 8.59 -7.10 11.11
C ARG A 93 7.81 -6.56 9.92
N PHE A 94 8.21 -5.37 9.50
CA PHE A 94 7.73 -4.76 8.28
C PHE A 94 8.64 -5.11 7.10
N VAL A 95 8.03 -5.26 5.93
CA VAL A 95 8.76 -5.50 4.68
C VAL A 95 8.12 -4.61 3.60
N ILE A 96 8.96 -3.96 2.81
CA ILE A 96 8.47 -3.22 1.64
C ILE A 96 8.08 -4.22 0.56
N ALA A 97 6.84 -4.16 0.11
CA ALA A 97 6.39 -4.97 -1.02
C ALA A 97 6.74 -4.30 -2.35
N GLY A 98 6.61 -2.99 -2.41
CA GLY A 98 6.89 -2.21 -3.60
C GLY A 98 5.83 -1.17 -3.87
N ALA A 99 5.89 -0.58 -5.06
CA ALA A 99 5.00 0.51 -5.44
C ALA A 99 4.72 0.48 -6.95
N LEU A 100 3.68 1.20 -7.35
CA LEU A 100 3.39 1.47 -8.76
C LEU A 100 2.83 2.88 -8.88
N PRO A 101 3.08 3.57 -10.01
CA PRO A 101 2.29 4.74 -10.35
C PRO A 101 0.81 4.38 -10.37
N ARG A 102 -0.04 5.31 -9.95
CA ARG A 102 -1.48 5.07 -9.88
C ARG A 102 -2.05 4.53 -11.19
N ASP A 103 -1.71 5.16 -12.30
CA ASP A 103 -2.26 4.76 -13.60
C ASP A 103 -1.81 3.34 -13.99
N ASP A 104 -0.57 3.00 -13.71
CA ASP A 104 -0.04 1.66 -13.97
C ASP A 104 -0.72 0.62 -13.10
N TYR A 105 -0.94 0.95 -11.83
CA TYR A 105 -1.65 0.06 -10.91
C TYR A 105 -3.05 -0.26 -11.43
N LEU A 106 -3.81 0.76 -11.78
CA LEU A 106 -5.18 0.59 -12.26
C LEU A 106 -5.23 -0.17 -13.58
N LYS A 107 -4.23 0.01 -14.44
CA LYS A 107 -4.14 -0.68 -15.72
C LYS A 107 -3.82 -2.16 -15.56
N LYS A 108 -2.95 -2.51 -14.61
CA LYS A 108 -2.54 -3.89 -14.34
C LYS A 108 -3.53 -4.66 -13.48
N ALA A 109 -4.35 -3.95 -12.70
CA ALA A 109 -5.21 -4.55 -11.70
C ALA A 109 -6.30 -5.41 -12.32
N VAL A 110 -6.63 -6.50 -11.62
CA VAL A 110 -7.84 -7.27 -11.87
C VAL A 110 -8.91 -6.72 -10.94
N LEU A 111 -10.05 -6.33 -11.51
CA LEU A 111 -11.17 -5.84 -10.72
C LEU A 111 -11.97 -7.02 -10.20
N LYS A 112 -12.02 -7.15 -8.88
CA LYS A 112 -12.88 -8.10 -8.18
C LYS A 112 -14.13 -7.37 -7.72
N ARG A 113 -15.29 -7.88 -8.09
CA ARG A 113 -16.57 -7.26 -7.74
C ARG A 113 -17.01 -7.65 -6.34
N GLU A 114 -17.77 -6.77 -5.72
CA GLU A 114 -18.42 -7.07 -4.44
C GLU A 114 -19.16 -8.40 -4.55
N GLY A 115 -18.93 -9.27 -3.56
CA GLY A 115 -19.54 -10.59 -3.51
C GLY A 115 -18.78 -11.70 -4.21
N GLU A 116 -17.75 -11.37 -5.02
CA GLU A 116 -16.90 -12.40 -5.61
C GLU A 116 -16.10 -13.11 -4.52
N THR A 117 -15.88 -14.41 -4.73
CA THR A 117 -15.14 -15.25 -3.81
C THR A 117 -13.88 -15.76 -4.50
N GLU A 118 -12.79 -15.87 -3.77
CA GLU A 118 -11.59 -16.52 -4.28
C GLU A 118 -11.85 -17.98 -4.57
N ARG A 119 -11.06 -18.58 -5.48
CA ARG A 119 -11.29 -19.95 -5.98
C ARG A 119 -11.45 -20.98 -4.89
N ASP A 120 -10.73 -20.85 -3.79
CA ASP A 120 -10.77 -21.77 -2.67
C ASP A 120 -11.87 -21.45 -1.65
N GLY A 121 -12.64 -20.39 -1.90
CA GLY A 121 -13.69 -19.97 -0.98
C GLY A 121 -13.19 -19.31 0.30
N SER A 122 -11.88 -19.04 0.39
CA SER A 122 -11.27 -18.52 1.62
C SER A 122 -11.58 -17.05 1.88
N PHE A 123 -12.03 -16.33 0.86
CA PHE A 123 -12.24 -14.88 0.98
C PHE A 123 -13.32 -14.41 0.02
N THR A 124 -14.21 -13.56 0.53
CA THR A 124 -15.24 -12.89 -0.27
C THR A 124 -15.02 -11.39 -0.20
N TYR A 125 -15.04 -10.73 -1.35
CA TYR A 125 -14.80 -9.29 -1.42
C TYR A 125 -16.03 -8.52 -0.93
N ALA A 126 -15.82 -7.66 0.07
CA ALA A 126 -16.89 -6.85 0.65
C ALA A 126 -17.26 -5.63 -0.21
N CYS A 127 -16.39 -5.26 -1.14
CA CYS A 127 -16.60 -4.15 -2.06
C CYS A 127 -15.78 -4.40 -3.33
N ASP A 128 -16.03 -3.62 -4.37
CA ASP A 128 -15.22 -3.67 -5.58
C ASP A 128 -13.77 -3.34 -5.23
N THR A 129 -12.84 -4.18 -5.67
CA THR A 129 -11.44 -4.14 -5.25
C THR A 129 -10.53 -4.38 -6.44
N TYR A 130 -9.50 -3.54 -6.55
CA TYR A 130 -8.46 -3.64 -7.58
C TYR A 130 -7.28 -4.43 -7.02
N VAL A 131 -7.00 -5.58 -7.62
CA VAL A 131 -5.99 -6.53 -7.13
C VAL A 131 -4.82 -6.61 -8.10
N VAL A 132 -3.60 -6.51 -7.55
CA VAL A 132 -2.35 -6.63 -8.30
C VAL A 132 -1.45 -7.62 -7.57
N LYS A 133 -0.68 -8.40 -8.32
CA LYS A 133 0.31 -9.30 -7.71
C LYS A 133 1.54 -8.53 -7.24
N VAL A 134 2.12 -8.98 -6.13
CA VAL A 134 3.35 -8.38 -5.58
C VAL A 134 4.46 -8.36 -6.65
N SER A 135 4.54 -9.41 -7.49
CA SER A 135 5.55 -9.48 -8.56
C SER A 135 5.45 -8.35 -9.59
N GLU A 136 4.31 -7.66 -9.66
CA GLU A 136 4.12 -6.53 -10.56
C GLU A 136 4.59 -5.21 -9.97
N LEU A 137 4.85 -5.18 -8.66
CA LEU A 137 5.30 -3.97 -7.98
C LEU A 137 6.77 -3.71 -8.25
N LYS A 138 7.15 -2.45 -8.15
CA LYS A 138 8.52 -1.98 -8.41
C LYS A 138 9.10 -1.28 -7.19
N PRO A 139 10.43 -1.21 -7.07
CA PRO A 139 11.03 -0.38 -6.03
C PRO A 139 10.59 1.07 -6.15
N ILE A 140 10.40 1.73 -5.00
CA ILE A 140 9.95 3.13 -5.00
C ILE A 140 10.93 4.05 -5.74
N GLU A 141 12.23 3.81 -5.65
CA GLU A 141 13.22 4.61 -6.34
C GLU A 141 13.04 4.57 -7.86
N ASP A 142 12.66 3.41 -8.40
CA ASP A 142 12.41 3.25 -9.83
C ASP A 142 11.12 3.94 -10.25
N VAL A 143 10.07 3.86 -9.42
CA VAL A 143 8.80 4.53 -9.68
C VAL A 143 8.99 6.04 -9.70
N ILE A 144 9.68 6.59 -8.72
CA ILE A 144 9.96 8.03 -8.64
C ILE A 144 10.74 8.48 -9.88
N LYS A 145 11.77 7.72 -10.25
CA LYS A 145 12.61 8.04 -11.41
C LYS A 145 11.78 8.09 -12.69
N THR A 146 10.88 7.14 -12.87
CA THR A 146 10.01 7.08 -14.05
C THR A 146 9.07 8.29 -14.12
N LEU A 147 8.52 8.74 -12.98
CA LEU A 147 7.56 9.85 -12.94
C LEU A 147 8.24 11.21 -13.04
N VAL A 148 9.47 11.34 -12.57
CA VAL A 148 10.19 12.61 -12.55
C VAL A 148 10.92 12.87 -13.87
N MET A 149 11.36 11.83 -14.54
CA MET A 149 12.06 11.97 -15.83
C MET A 149 11.05 12.16 -16.96
N PRO A 150 11.25 13.18 -17.81
CA PRO A 150 10.39 13.40 -18.97
C PRO A 150 10.50 12.29 -20.01
#